data_0278894a4f3deff75a5d93e0142c8565
#
_entry.id   0278894a4f3deff75a5d93e0142c8565
#
_cell.length_a   1.000
_cell.length_b   1.000
_cell.length_c   1.000
_cell.angle_alpha   90.00
_cell.angle_beta   90.00
_cell.angle_gamma   90.00
#
_symmetry.space_group_name_H-M   'P 1'
#
loop_
_entity.id
_entity.type
_entity.pdbx_description
1 polymer ?
#
loop_
_entity_poly.entity_id
_entity_poly.type
_entity_poly.pdbx_seq_one_letter_code
_entity_poly.pdbx_strand_id
1 'polypeptide(L)'
;MEFSVLSNNLKMPMMGFGVFQVTDKNVCKQSVLNAIRTGYRLIDTAAVYGNEDAVGEAVREAISEGLCTRDELFITSKLWVQDMLNQDIAAAGIEASLKKSGLEYFDLYLLHQAMRDYFSAW
;
A
#
# COMPACT_ATOMS: atom_id res chain seq x y z
N MET A 1 18.06 -7.02 7.06
CA MET A 1 16.59 -6.84 7.27
C MET A 1 15.98 -8.21 7.50
N GLU A 2 15.10 -8.31 8.48
CA GLU A 2 14.37 -9.56 8.76
C GLU A 2 13.09 -9.61 7.93
N PHE A 3 12.70 -10.82 7.52
CA PHE A 3 11.52 -11.07 6.69
C PHE A 3 10.64 -12.16 7.30
N SER A 4 9.32 -12.01 7.15
CA SER A 4 8.35 -13.09 7.29
C SER A 4 8.07 -13.70 5.93
N VAL A 5 7.93 -15.02 5.87
CA VAL A 5 7.58 -15.73 4.63
C VAL A 5 6.07 -15.97 4.63
N LEU A 6 5.38 -15.43 3.65
CA LEU A 6 3.94 -15.62 3.46
C LEU A 6 3.63 -16.98 2.85
N SER A 7 2.36 -17.40 2.89
CA SER A 7 1.90 -18.70 2.37
C SER A 7 2.21 -18.95 0.89
N ASN A 8 2.37 -17.89 0.12
CA ASN A 8 2.76 -17.92 -1.31
C ASN A 8 4.27 -17.77 -1.53
N ASN A 9 5.09 -17.91 -0.47
CA ASN A 9 6.55 -17.76 -0.45
C ASN A 9 7.08 -16.33 -0.70
N LEU A 10 6.23 -15.32 -0.75
CA LEU A 10 6.69 -13.93 -0.76
C LEU A 10 7.35 -13.57 0.57
N LYS A 11 8.44 -12.82 0.49
CA LYS A 11 9.17 -12.32 1.66
C LYS A 11 8.66 -10.92 2.00
N MET A 12 7.96 -10.81 3.12
CA MET A 12 7.46 -9.53 3.65
C MET A 12 8.44 -8.98 4.68
N PRO A 13 8.93 -7.74 4.53
CA PRO A 13 9.79 -7.13 5.55
C PRO A 13 9.09 -7.07 6.90
N MET A 14 9.80 -7.38 7.99
CA MET A 14 9.25 -7.34 9.35
C MET A 14 9.09 -5.92 9.89
N MET A 15 9.84 -4.96 9.34
CA MET A 15 9.69 -3.54 9.67
C MET A 15 9.03 -2.80 8.54
N GLY A 16 7.95 -2.09 8.85
CA GLY A 16 7.20 -1.27 7.90
C GLY A 16 7.00 0.16 8.38
N PHE A 17 6.72 1.05 7.45
CA PHE A 17 6.37 2.44 7.69
C PHE A 17 4.93 2.69 7.24
N GLY A 18 4.07 3.13 8.16
CA GLY A 18 2.65 3.41 7.91
C GLY A 18 2.35 4.91 7.84
N VAL A 19 1.36 5.28 7.01
CA VAL A 19 0.98 6.68 6.78
C VAL A 19 -0.44 7.02 7.25
N PHE A 20 -1.00 6.26 8.18
CA PHE A 20 -2.30 6.58 8.77
C PHE A 20 -2.30 7.98 9.38
N GLN A 21 -3.37 8.76 9.14
CA GLN A 21 -3.54 10.14 9.59
C GLN A 21 -2.52 11.18 9.05
N VAL A 22 -1.68 10.83 8.10
CA VAL A 22 -0.85 11.80 7.39
C VAL A 22 -1.67 12.36 6.22
N THR A 23 -2.42 13.43 6.48
CA THR A 23 -3.39 14.00 5.53
C THR A 23 -2.78 14.99 4.55
N ASP A 24 -1.70 15.68 4.93
CA ASP A 24 -0.96 16.52 4.00
C ASP A 24 -0.15 15.67 3.04
N LYS A 25 -0.42 15.81 1.74
CA LYS A 25 0.18 14.97 0.70
C LYS A 25 1.68 15.19 0.53
N ASN A 26 2.16 16.42 0.68
CA ASN A 26 3.58 16.72 0.61
C ASN A 26 4.31 16.12 1.80
N VAL A 27 3.76 16.26 3.00
CA VAL A 27 4.31 15.64 4.21
C VAL A 27 4.31 14.11 4.07
N CYS A 28 3.24 13.51 3.58
CA CYS A 28 3.13 12.08 3.34
C CYS A 28 4.22 11.60 2.36
N LYS A 29 4.32 12.24 1.20
CA LYS A 29 5.33 11.93 0.19
C LYS A 29 6.76 12.00 0.75
N GLN A 30 7.10 13.10 1.42
CA GLN A 30 8.45 13.28 2.00
C GLN A 30 8.74 12.27 3.12
N SER A 31 7.74 11.94 3.93
CA SER A 31 7.88 10.93 4.99
C SER A 31 8.18 9.54 4.41
N VAL A 32 7.47 9.14 3.36
CA VAL A 32 7.71 7.87 2.67
C VAL A 32 9.09 7.85 2.01
N LEU A 33 9.48 8.93 1.31
CA LEU A 33 10.82 9.04 0.73
C LEU A 33 11.92 8.91 1.79
N ASN A 34 11.77 9.59 2.92
CA ASN A 34 12.72 9.53 4.01
C ASN A 34 12.78 8.12 4.63
N ALA A 35 11.63 7.46 4.77
CA ALA A 35 11.58 6.08 5.23
C ALA A 35 12.37 5.14 4.29
N ILE A 36 12.18 5.27 2.97
CA ILE A 36 12.91 4.47 1.98
C ILE A 36 14.41 4.78 2.03
N ARG A 37 14.81 6.06 2.14
CA ARG A 37 16.21 6.48 2.28
C ARG A 37 16.88 5.91 3.52
N THR A 38 16.15 5.75 4.61
CA THR A 38 16.65 5.16 5.86
C THR A 38 16.61 3.63 5.88
N GLY A 39 16.13 2.99 4.81
CA GLY A 39 16.18 1.54 4.64
C GLY A 39 14.85 0.81 4.84
N TYR A 40 13.74 1.49 5.10
CA TYR A 40 12.43 0.84 5.08
C TYR A 40 12.12 0.33 3.67
N ARG A 41 11.51 -0.86 3.61
CA ARG A 41 11.11 -1.49 2.34
C ARG A 41 9.64 -1.91 2.33
N LEU A 42 8.95 -1.89 3.47
CA LEU A 42 7.51 -2.05 3.55
C LEU A 42 6.87 -0.70 3.84
N ILE A 43 5.91 -0.28 2.99
CA ILE A 43 5.12 0.94 3.14
C ILE A 43 3.64 0.55 3.18
N ASP A 44 2.95 1.01 4.22
CA ASP A 44 1.54 0.69 4.45
C ASP A 44 0.64 1.91 4.31
N THR A 45 -0.37 1.80 3.44
CA THR A 45 -1.44 2.77 3.27
C THR A 45 -2.80 2.07 3.21
N ALA A 46 -3.86 2.80 2.92
CA ALA A 46 -5.21 2.29 2.71
C ALA A 46 -6.04 3.25 1.86
N ALA A 47 -7.06 2.72 1.18
CA ALA A 47 -7.98 3.53 0.38
C ALA A 47 -8.59 4.68 1.21
N VAL A 48 -9.01 4.40 2.44
CA VAL A 48 -9.64 5.39 3.33
C VAL A 48 -8.69 6.46 3.86
N TYR A 49 -7.37 6.24 3.81
CA TYR A 49 -6.41 7.25 4.29
C TYR A 49 -6.33 8.48 3.39
N GLY A 50 -6.81 8.36 2.14
CA GLY A 50 -6.82 9.46 1.19
C GLY A 50 -5.46 9.89 0.66
N ASN A 51 -4.40 9.11 0.90
CA ASN A 51 -3.01 9.47 0.57
C ASN A 51 -2.28 8.45 -0.32
N GLU A 52 -2.99 7.52 -0.94
CA GLU A 52 -2.37 6.52 -1.84
C GLU A 52 -1.62 7.16 -3.02
N ASP A 53 -2.09 8.32 -3.50
CA ASP A 53 -1.44 9.11 -4.54
C ASP A 53 -0.05 9.62 -4.09
N ALA A 54 0.03 10.17 -2.89
CA ALA A 54 1.30 10.63 -2.32
C ALA A 54 2.30 9.49 -2.08
N VAL A 55 1.82 8.33 -1.63
CA VAL A 55 2.63 7.11 -1.49
C VAL A 55 3.16 6.67 -2.86
N GLY A 56 2.30 6.60 -3.88
CA GLY A 56 2.69 6.22 -5.23
C GLY A 56 3.72 7.18 -5.84
N GLU A 57 3.56 8.49 -5.63
CA GLU A 57 4.55 9.49 -6.06
C GLU A 57 5.90 9.28 -5.37
N ALA A 58 5.90 9.06 -4.06
CA ALA A 58 7.14 8.80 -3.31
C ALA A 58 7.86 7.54 -3.80
N VAL A 59 7.11 6.47 -4.07
CA VAL A 59 7.67 5.23 -4.62
C VAL A 59 8.34 5.47 -5.98
N ARG A 60 7.65 6.17 -6.90
CA ARG A 60 8.21 6.48 -8.23
C ARG A 60 9.46 7.37 -8.12
N GLU A 61 9.44 8.36 -7.24
CA GLU A 61 10.58 9.24 -7.01
C GLU A 61 11.78 8.46 -6.42
N ALA A 62 11.54 7.59 -5.43
CA ALA A 62 12.58 6.75 -4.85
C ALA A 62 13.26 5.84 -5.89
N ILE A 63 12.47 5.25 -6.79
CA ILE A 63 12.99 4.43 -7.90
C ILE A 63 13.77 5.30 -8.89
N SER A 64 13.25 6.47 -9.25
CA SER A 64 13.91 7.42 -10.15
C SER A 64 15.25 7.94 -9.60
N GLU A 65 15.35 8.13 -8.29
CA GLU A 65 16.60 8.51 -7.60
C GLU A 65 17.57 7.32 -7.43
N GLY A 66 17.17 6.11 -7.80
CA GLY A 66 18.02 4.92 -7.65
C GLY A 66 18.16 4.43 -6.21
N LEU A 67 17.24 4.79 -5.32
CA LEU A 67 17.27 4.37 -3.92
C LEU A 67 16.87 2.89 -3.75
N CYS A 68 16.04 2.39 -4.65
CA CYS A 68 15.58 1.01 -4.71
C CYS A 68 14.92 0.72 -6.05
N THR A 69 14.67 -0.56 -6.32
CA THR A 69 13.82 -1.02 -7.42
C THR A 69 12.40 -1.31 -6.90
N ARG A 70 11.40 -1.46 -7.79
CA ARG A 70 10.01 -1.77 -7.38
C ARG A 70 9.90 -3.11 -6.65
N ASP A 71 10.63 -4.11 -7.09
CA ASP A 71 10.64 -5.47 -6.53
C ASP A 71 11.36 -5.56 -5.16
N GLU A 72 12.13 -4.56 -4.78
CA GLU A 72 12.67 -4.43 -3.43
C GLU A 72 11.68 -3.84 -2.43
N LEU A 73 10.60 -3.21 -2.91
CA LEU A 73 9.56 -2.61 -2.07
C LEU A 73 8.39 -3.56 -1.88
N PHE A 74 7.82 -3.54 -0.68
CA PHE A 74 6.60 -4.24 -0.32
C PHE A 74 5.54 -3.19 0.04
N ILE A 75 4.58 -2.96 -0.86
CA ILE A 75 3.56 -1.93 -0.69
C ILE A 75 2.24 -2.59 -0.33
N THR A 76 1.65 -2.19 0.79
CA THR A 76 0.34 -2.67 1.22
C THR A 76 -0.71 -1.56 1.11
N SER A 77 -1.92 -1.94 0.70
CA SER A 77 -3.11 -1.10 0.81
C SER A 77 -4.31 -1.94 1.25
N LYS A 78 -5.46 -1.30 1.43
CA LYS A 78 -6.61 -1.95 2.05
C LYS A 78 -7.92 -1.44 1.43
N LEU A 79 -8.84 -2.38 1.19
CA LEU A 79 -10.21 -2.08 0.79
C LEU A 79 -11.00 -1.54 1.97
N TRP A 80 -11.74 -0.44 1.78
CA TRP A 80 -12.58 0.09 2.84
C TRP A 80 -13.91 -0.65 2.96
N VAL A 81 -14.51 -0.65 4.13
CA VAL A 81 -15.74 -1.41 4.45
C VAL A 81 -16.92 -1.09 3.53
N GLN A 82 -16.99 0.12 2.96
CA GLN A 82 -18.05 0.51 2.02
C GLN A 82 -18.02 -0.28 0.72
N ASP A 83 -16.85 -0.76 0.31
CA ASP A 83 -16.63 -1.51 -0.92
C ASP A 83 -16.65 -3.04 -0.70
N MET A 84 -16.91 -3.49 0.53
CA MET A 84 -17.04 -4.89 0.89
C MET A 84 -18.49 -5.39 0.73
N LEU A 85 -19.05 -5.32 -0.49
CA LEU A 85 -20.41 -5.75 -0.76
C LEU A 85 -20.47 -7.03 -1.60
N ASN A 86 -19.61 -7.13 -2.60
CA ASN A 86 -19.44 -8.29 -3.47
C ASN A 86 -18.10 -8.21 -4.21
N GLN A 87 -17.76 -9.25 -4.96
CA GLN A 87 -16.47 -9.32 -5.69
C GLN A 87 -16.30 -8.22 -6.73
N ASP A 88 -17.34 -7.85 -7.46
CA ASP A 88 -17.25 -6.81 -8.51
C ASP A 88 -16.95 -5.44 -7.92
N ILE A 89 -17.61 -5.09 -6.84
CA ILE A 89 -17.38 -3.82 -6.12
C ILE A 89 -16.00 -3.83 -5.47
N ALA A 90 -15.60 -4.94 -4.87
CA ALA A 90 -14.27 -5.08 -4.28
C ALA A 90 -13.17 -4.95 -5.34
N ALA A 91 -13.31 -5.61 -6.49
CA ALA A 91 -12.39 -5.50 -7.61
C ALA A 91 -12.29 -4.05 -8.12
N ALA A 92 -13.42 -3.36 -8.27
CA ALA A 92 -13.43 -1.95 -8.66
C ALA A 92 -12.72 -1.05 -7.63
N GLY A 93 -12.84 -1.35 -6.34
CA GLY A 93 -12.12 -0.66 -5.27
C GLY A 93 -10.59 -0.85 -5.37
N ILE A 94 -10.14 -2.06 -5.66
CA ILE A 94 -8.71 -2.35 -5.88
C ILE A 94 -8.18 -1.61 -7.11
N GLU A 95 -8.93 -1.62 -8.21
CA GLU A 95 -8.56 -0.88 -9.43
C GLU A 95 -8.49 0.63 -9.18
N ALA A 96 -9.42 1.17 -8.39
CA ALA A 96 -9.40 2.58 -7.99
C ALA A 96 -8.14 2.93 -7.19
N SER A 97 -7.73 2.08 -6.26
CA SER A 97 -6.49 2.24 -5.49
C SER A 97 -5.25 2.19 -6.38
N LEU A 98 -5.18 1.25 -7.32
CA LEU A 98 -4.09 1.16 -8.30
C LEU A 98 -4.01 2.43 -9.17
N LYS A 99 -5.15 2.88 -9.69
CA LYS A 99 -5.21 4.11 -10.48
C LYS A 99 -4.78 5.33 -9.67
N LYS A 100 -5.23 5.44 -8.43
CA LYS A 100 -4.92 6.57 -7.54
C LYS A 100 -3.44 6.61 -7.17
N SER A 101 -2.86 5.48 -6.81
CA SER A 101 -1.43 5.38 -6.49
C SER A 101 -0.54 5.48 -7.74
N GLY A 102 -1.04 5.12 -8.91
CA GLY A 102 -0.27 4.99 -10.14
C GLY A 102 0.75 3.84 -10.08
N LEU A 103 0.50 2.85 -9.22
CA LEU A 103 1.30 1.62 -9.14
C LEU A 103 0.69 0.54 -10.04
N GLU A 104 1.51 -0.35 -10.56
CA GLU A 104 1.06 -1.49 -11.36
C GLU A 104 0.47 -2.61 -10.50
N TYR A 105 0.95 -2.74 -9.26
CA TYR A 105 0.48 -3.72 -8.29
C TYR A 105 0.75 -3.29 -6.85
N PHE A 106 -0.04 -3.83 -5.93
CA PHE A 106 0.28 -3.91 -4.49
C PHE A 106 0.82 -5.29 -4.17
N ASP A 107 1.78 -5.39 -3.25
CA ASP A 107 2.33 -6.68 -2.80
C ASP A 107 1.36 -7.42 -1.88
N LEU A 108 0.55 -6.68 -1.13
CA LEU A 108 -0.52 -7.20 -0.31
C LEU A 108 -1.69 -6.22 -0.30
N TYR A 109 -2.91 -6.72 -0.52
CA TYR A 109 -4.13 -5.93 -0.43
C TYR A 109 -5.07 -6.58 0.58
N LEU A 110 -5.47 -5.83 1.61
CA LEU A 110 -6.21 -6.33 2.75
C LEU A 110 -7.67 -5.88 2.73
N LEU A 111 -8.56 -6.66 3.33
CA LEU A 111 -9.87 -6.17 3.75
C LEU A 111 -9.69 -5.40 5.06
N HIS A 112 -9.98 -4.10 5.01
CA HIS A 112 -9.76 -3.19 6.13
C HIS A 112 -10.94 -3.27 7.11
N GLN A 113 -10.72 -3.74 8.34
CA GLN A 113 -11.77 -3.94 9.34
C GLN A 113 -12.90 -4.83 8.78
N ALA A 114 -12.63 -6.12 8.59
CA ALA A 114 -13.54 -7.11 7.99
C ALA A 114 -14.95 -7.07 8.63
N MET A 115 -15.76 -6.11 8.21
CA MET A 115 -17.14 -5.85 8.59
C MET A 115 -18.06 -6.13 7.41
N ARG A 116 -19.37 -6.12 7.63
CA ARG A 116 -20.40 -6.41 6.61
C ARG A 116 -20.16 -7.78 5.98
N ASP A 117 -20.46 -7.91 4.71
CA ASP A 117 -20.31 -9.15 3.95
C ASP A 117 -18.93 -9.27 3.32
N TYR A 118 -17.90 -9.29 4.18
CA TYR A 118 -16.53 -9.45 3.72
C TYR A 118 -16.26 -10.79 3.02
N PHE A 119 -17.05 -11.82 3.30
CA PHE A 119 -16.96 -13.10 2.60
C PHE A 119 -17.32 -12.98 1.11
N SER A 120 -18.35 -12.21 0.79
CA SER A 120 -18.73 -11.97 -0.61
C SER A 120 -17.76 -11.05 -1.34
N ALA A 121 -16.98 -10.24 -0.61
CA ALA A 121 -15.94 -9.39 -1.17
C ALA A 121 -14.62 -10.12 -1.43
N TRP A 122 -14.35 -11.16 -0.63
CA TRP A 122 -13.15 -11.99 -0.74
C TRP A 122 -13.23 -12.93 -1.94
#